data_6ef56e9174aa66cc11817e8e59d7a0bd
#
_entry.id   6ef56e9174aa66cc11817e8e59d7a0bd
#
_cell.length_a   1.000
_cell.length_b   1.000
_cell.length_c   1.000
_cell.angle_alpha   90.00
_cell.angle_beta   90.00
_cell.angle_gamma   90.00
#
_symmetry.space_group_name_H-M   'P 1'
#
loop_
_entity.id
_entity.type
_entity.pdbx_description
1 polymer ?
#
loop_
_entity_poly.entity_id
_entity_poly.type
_entity_poly.pdbx_seq_one_letter_code
_entity_poly.pdbx_strand_id
1 'polypeptide(L)'
;MPLALAAGTTKLALFSSIPGATDAERKALPASVFTGAGVIDAACRIAKSDFKLGAKEDKTVTDPALCDQVESEVPTFAQYEGSITPFRYFKDGKPEASTAPGGEIGDAVYQALKTMGTRLWIARRDTSKKSTEAWAQGDEYELFEVVTGSPQQVEGEGYIKRPITLYVQRAWAGVVAA
;
A
#
# COMPACT_ATOMS: atom_id res chain seq x y z
N MET A 1 -21.10 10.74 -17.52
CA MET A 1 -19.79 10.46 -16.89
C MET A 1 -19.59 8.96 -16.89
N PRO A 2 -18.52 8.43 -17.46
CA PRO A 2 -18.24 7.01 -17.40
C PRO A 2 -17.82 6.62 -15.97
N LEU A 3 -18.47 5.59 -15.41
CA LEU A 3 -18.04 4.97 -14.17
C LEU A 3 -16.72 4.22 -14.41
N ALA A 4 -15.72 4.45 -13.57
CA ALA A 4 -14.46 3.72 -13.63
C ALA A 4 -14.62 2.34 -13.00
N LEU A 5 -14.14 1.29 -13.71
CA LEU A 5 -14.08 -0.06 -13.17
C LEU A 5 -12.82 -0.21 -12.30
N ALA A 6 -13.00 -0.63 -11.05
CA ALA A 6 -11.88 -0.84 -10.12
C ALA A 6 -10.95 -2.02 -10.47
N ALA A 7 -11.27 -2.81 -11.48
CA ALA A 7 -10.48 -3.98 -11.85
C ALA A 7 -9.17 -3.60 -12.55
N GLY A 8 -8.02 -3.97 -11.95
CA GLY A 8 -6.69 -3.76 -12.54
C GLY A 8 -6.16 -2.32 -12.45
N THR A 9 -6.77 -1.46 -11.64
CA THR A 9 -6.36 -0.06 -11.46
C THR A 9 -5.40 0.16 -10.28
N THR A 10 -5.35 -0.77 -9.33
CA THR A 10 -4.49 -0.63 -8.15
C THR A 10 -3.01 -0.65 -8.54
N LYS A 11 -2.31 0.45 -8.33
CA LYS A 11 -0.86 0.56 -8.48
C LYS A 11 -0.24 0.87 -7.13
N LEU A 12 0.84 0.14 -6.80
CA LEU A 12 1.52 0.25 -5.52
C LEU A 12 2.99 0.57 -5.74
N ALA A 13 3.50 1.52 -4.98
CA ALA A 13 4.92 1.82 -4.89
C ALA A 13 5.38 1.64 -3.43
N LEU A 14 6.39 0.79 -3.21
CA LEU A 14 7.00 0.57 -1.90
C LEU A 14 8.30 1.35 -1.79
N PHE A 15 8.46 2.05 -0.66
CA PHE A 15 9.64 2.85 -0.34
C PHE A 15 10.27 2.33 0.95
N SER A 16 11.59 2.15 0.93
CA SER A 16 12.39 1.78 2.12
C SER A 16 12.69 2.98 3.02
N SER A 17 12.55 4.20 2.51
CA SER A 17 12.74 5.46 3.23
C SER A 17 11.54 6.37 3.02
N ILE A 18 11.31 7.28 3.97
CA ILE A 18 10.16 8.19 3.91
C ILE A 18 10.25 9.11 2.68
N PRO A 19 9.27 9.11 1.78
CA PRO A 19 9.24 10.05 0.69
C PRO A 19 8.73 11.41 1.17
N GLY A 20 9.47 12.48 0.87
CA GLY A 20 9.15 13.83 1.33
C GLY A 20 9.53 14.09 2.80
N ALA A 21 10.10 15.24 3.09
CA ALA A 21 10.57 15.61 4.43
C ALA A 21 9.42 16.08 5.33
N THR A 22 8.43 16.76 4.77
CA THR A 22 7.29 17.35 5.49
C THR A 22 5.97 16.68 5.09
N ASP A 23 4.92 16.88 5.89
CA ASP A 23 3.58 16.38 5.56
C ASP A 23 3.01 17.05 4.31
N ALA A 24 3.36 18.31 4.05
CA ALA A 24 2.97 19.01 2.84
C ALA A 24 3.60 18.37 1.59
N GLU A 25 4.89 18.05 1.64
CA GLU A 25 5.58 17.35 0.54
C GLU A 25 5.02 15.96 0.31
N ARG A 26 4.67 15.21 1.38
CA ARG A 26 4.05 13.88 1.26
C ARG A 26 2.69 13.88 0.58
N LYS A 27 2.00 15.01 0.60
CA LYS A 27 0.71 15.21 -0.09
C LYS A 27 0.86 15.69 -1.53
N ALA A 28 2.08 16.03 -1.97
CA ALA A 28 2.36 16.57 -3.30
C ALA A 28 3.69 16.04 -3.85
N LEU A 29 3.88 14.71 -3.84
CA LEU A 29 5.09 14.07 -4.36
C LEU A 29 5.14 14.16 -5.89
N PRO A 30 6.27 14.52 -6.49
CA PRO A 30 6.42 14.51 -7.95
C PRO A 30 6.45 13.06 -8.48
N ALA A 31 6.03 12.87 -9.75
CA ALA A 31 5.95 11.55 -10.38
C ALA A 31 7.29 10.79 -10.37
N SER A 32 8.42 11.51 -10.43
CA SER A 32 9.77 10.93 -10.37
C SER A 32 10.08 10.19 -9.07
N VAL A 33 9.45 10.56 -7.97
CA VAL A 33 9.64 9.89 -6.67
C VAL A 33 9.12 8.46 -6.72
N PHE A 34 8.02 8.19 -7.43
CA PHE A 34 7.41 6.87 -7.53
C PHE A 34 8.14 5.91 -8.47
N THR A 35 9.11 6.42 -9.24
CA THR A 35 9.94 5.64 -10.18
C THR A 35 11.42 5.74 -9.86
N GLY A 36 11.77 6.37 -8.74
CA GLY A 36 13.14 6.59 -8.30
C GLY A 36 13.87 5.29 -7.92
N ALA A 37 15.19 5.39 -7.79
CA ALA A 37 16.02 4.28 -7.33
C ALA A 37 15.58 3.80 -5.94
N GLY A 38 15.42 2.49 -5.78
CA GLY A 38 14.98 1.87 -4.52
C GLY A 38 13.47 1.81 -4.31
N VAL A 39 12.67 2.34 -5.24
CA VAL A 39 11.22 2.16 -5.24
C VAL A 39 10.85 0.86 -5.96
N ILE A 40 9.98 0.07 -5.35
CA ILE A 40 9.52 -1.20 -5.90
C ILE A 40 8.08 -1.05 -6.36
N ASP A 41 7.81 -1.24 -7.66
CA ASP A 41 6.44 -1.38 -8.19
C ASP A 41 5.91 -2.78 -7.84
N ALA A 42 4.96 -2.83 -6.93
CA ALA A 42 4.50 -4.09 -6.34
C ALA A 42 3.15 -4.58 -6.90
N ALA A 43 2.46 -3.81 -7.71
CA ALA A 43 1.07 -4.07 -8.08
C ALA A 43 0.86 -5.46 -8.70
N CYS A 44 1.73 -5.88 -9.61
CA CYS A 44 1.62 -7.18 -10.28
C CYS A 44 2.25 -8.35 -9.51
N ARG A 45 2.74 -8.11 -8.28
CA ARG A 45 3.44 -9.10 -7.45
C ARG A 45 2.67 -9.48 -6.19
N ILE A 46 1.43 -9.04 -6.09
CA ILE A 46 0.57 -9.20 -4.91
C ILE A 46 -0.73 -9.88 -5.32
N ALA A 47 -1.17 -10.84 -4.50
CA ALA A 47 -2.45 -11.49 -4.68
C ALA A 47 -3.60 -10.48 -4.41
N LYS A 48 -4.46 -10.30 -5.41
CA LYS A 48 -5.57 -9.34 -5.35
C LYS A 48 -6.60 -9.69 -4.28
N SER A 49 -6.87 -10.97 -4.08
CA SER A 49 -7.91 -11.46 -3.16
C SER A 49 -7.67 -11.07 -1.70
N ASP A 50 -6.39 -10.95 -1.32
CA ASP A 50 -5.99 -10.77 0.08
C ASP A 50 -5.41 -9.39 0.35
N PHE A 51 -5.45 -8.50 -0.66
CA PHE A 51 -4.93 -7.14 -0.52
C PHE A 51 -5.95 -6.24 0.16
N LYS A 52 -5.54 -5.66 1.28
CA LYS A 52 -6.26 -4.61 1.99
C LYS A 52 -5.24 -3.56 2.42
N LEU A 53 -5.52 -2.32 2.13
CA LEU A 53 -4.74 -1.19 2.64
C LEU A 53 -5.61 0.06 2.52
N GLY A 54 -6.08 0.58 3.63
CA GLY A 54 -6.96 1.73 3.64
C GLY A 54 -7.64 1.98 4.97
N ALA A 55 -8.49 2.99 5.00
CA ALA A 55 -9.29 3.31 6.17
C ALA A 55 -10.26 2.18 6.49
N LYS A 56 -10.43 1.95 7.77
CA LYS A 56 -11.46 1.11 8.38
C LYS A 56 -12.49 2.05 9.03
N GLU A 57 -13.55 1.45 9.57
CA GLU A 57 -14.52 2.19 10.37
C GLU A 57 -13.84 2.95 11.53
N ASP A 58 -14.12 4.25 11.64
CA ASP A 58 -13.54 5.10 12.67
C ASP A 58 -14.08 4.73 14.06
N LYS A 59 -13.29 4.96 15.09
CA LYS A 59 -13.80 4.92 16.45
C LYS A 59 -14.60 6.18 16.74
N THR A 60 -15.82 5.98 17.21
CA THR A 60 -16.71 7.05 17.64
C THR A 60 -16.86 7.06 19.15
N VAL A 61 -17.16 8.21 19.69
CA VAL A 61 -17.59 8.40 21.09
C VAL A 61 -18.96 9.06 21.07
N THR A 62 -19.88 8.46 21.81
CA THR A 62 -21.21 9.00 22.07
C THR A 62 -21.25 9.38 23.55
N ASP A 63 -21.32 10.67 23.85
CA ASP A 63 -21.43 11.16 25.23
C ASP A 63 -22.55 12.23 25.29
N PRO A 64 -23.83 11.78 25.30
CA PRO A 64 -24.96 12.70 25.31
C PRO A 64 -25.08 13.43 26.66
N ALA A 65 -25.27 14.73 26.61
CA ALA A 65 -25.61 15.50 27.80
C ALA A 65 -27.07 15.24 28.22
N LEU A 66 -27.38 15.47 29.50
CA LEU A 66 -28.75 15.28 30.03
C LEU A 66 -29.85 16.10 29.32
N CYS A 67 -29.47 17.12 28.56
CA CYS A 67 -30.39 17.97 27.79
C CYS A 67 -30.44 17.61 26.28
N ASP A 68 -29.64 16.64 25.84
CA ASP A 68 -29.59 16.24 24.43
C ASP A 68 -30.79 15.37 24.07
N GLN A 69 -31.51 15.76 23.02
CA GLN A 69 -32.63 15.00 22.47
C GLN A 69 -32.21 14.01 21.37
N VAL A 70 -30.96 14.08 20.92
CA VAL A 70 -30.40 13.26 19.86
C VAL A 70 -28.99 12.83 20.25
N GLU A 71 -28.72 11.54 20.15
CA GLU A 71 -27.34 11.02 20.26
C GLU A 71 -26.54 11.43 19.03
N SER A 72 -25.41 12.11 19.24
CA SER A 72 -24.47 12.43 18.17
C SER A 72 -23.19 11.61 18.34
N GLU A 73 -22.77 10.92 17.29
CA GLU A 73 -21.50 10.21 17.24
C GLU A 73 -20.41 11.13 16.72
N VAL A 74 -19.31 11.27 17.45
CA VAL A 74 -18.16 12.05 17.04
C VAL A 74 -17.00 11.11 16.77
N PRO A 75 -16.44 11.09 15.54
CA PRO A 75 -15.27 10.28 15.26
C PRO A 75 -14.06 10.80 16.03
N THR A 76 -13.36 9.91 16.73
CA THR A 76 -12.20 10.26 17.58
C THR A 76 -10.87 9.88 16.95
N PHE A 77 -10.78 8.68 16.37
CA PHE A 77 -9.54 8.17 15.78
C PHE A 77 -9.84 7.46 14.46
N ALA A 78 -9.10 7.85 13.41
CA ALA A 78 -9.09 7.10 12.17
C ALA A 78 -8.42 5.73 12.41
N GLN A 79 -9.09 4.67 11.99
CA GLN A 79 -8.54 3.32 12.01
C GLN A 79 -8.18 2.89 10.59
N TYR A 80 -7.08 2.18 10.46
CA TYR A 80 -6.63 1.64 9.19
C TYR A 80 -6.45 0.12 9.30
N GLU A 81 -6.70 -0.58 8.20
CA GLU A 81 -6.34 -1.99 8.06
C GLU A 81 -5.32 -2.16 6.95
N GLY A 82 -4.42 -3.13 7.13
CA GLY A 82 -3.41 -3.48 6.14
C GLY A 82 -3.14 -4.97 6.09
N SER A 83 -3.24 -5.54 4.91
CA SER A 83 -2.86 -6.92 4.60
C SER A 83 -2.34 -6.98 3.18
N ILE A 84 -1.23 -7.69 3.00
CA ILE A 84 -0.59 -7.85 1.70
C ILE A 84 -0.10 -9.28 1.55
N THR A 85 -0.32 -9.88 0.40
CA THR A 85 0.09 -11.25 0.11
C THR A 85 0.98 -11.29 -1.12
N PRO A 86 2.31 -11.07 -0.98
CA PRO A 86 3.23 -11.14 -2.08
C PRO A 86 3.40 -12.57 -2.58
N PHE A 87 3.49 -12.72 -3.91
CA PHE A 87 3.95 -13.93 -4.55
C PHE A 87 5.46 -14.10 -4.36
N ARG A 88 5.91 -15.36 -4.29
CA ARG A 88 7.31 -15.71 -4.21
C ARG A 88 7.85 -16.08 -5.60
N TYR A 89 9.04 -15.59 -5.89
CA TYR A 89 9.73 -15.85 -7.15
C TYR A 89 11.06 -16.54 -6.87
N PHE A 90 11.24 -17.72 -7.50
CA PHE A 90 12.44 -18.53 -7.33
C PHE A 90 13.07 -18.81 -8.69
N LYS A 91 14.40 -18.78 -8.72
CA LYS A 91 15.22 -19.23 -9.83
C LYS A 91 16.26 -20.21 -9.30
N ASP A 92 16.36 -21.39 -9.90
CA ASP A 92 17.27 -22.44 -9.49
C ASP A 92 17.17 -22.77 -7.97
N GLY A 93 15.94 -22.81 -7.44
CA GLY A 93 15.64 -23.10 -6.04
C GLY A 93 15.98 -21.98 -5.05
N LYS A 94 16.44 -20.83 -5.51
CA LYS A 94 16.78 -19.65 -4.69
C LYS A 94 15.83 -18.49 -4.98
N PRO A 95 15.60 -17.59 -4.01
CA PRO A 95 14.85 -16.36 -4.29
C PRO A 95 15.50 -15.60 -5.45
N GLU A 96 14.69 -15.22 -6.44
CA GLU A 96 15.19 -14.50 -7.60
C GLU A 96 15.63 -13.09 -7.21
N ALA A 97 16.77 -12.64 -7.70
CA ALA A 97 17.27 -11.29 -7.45
C ALA A 97 16.29 -10.23 -7.98
N SER A 98 16.27 -9.07 -7.32
CA SER A 98 15.35 -7.96 -7.65
C SER A 98 15.58 -7.30 -9.01
N THR A 99 16.73 -7.58 -9.63
CA THR A 99 17.13 -7.04 -10.93
C THR A 99 17.41 -8.20 -11.90
N ALA A 100 16.35 -8.89 -12.34
CA ALA A 100 16.48 -9.84 -13.43
C ALA A 100 16.76 -9.08 -14.74
N PRO A 101 17.53 -9.68 -15.67
CA PRO A 101 17.67 -9.12 -17.02
C PRO A 101 16.28 -8.98 -17.67
N GLY A 102 15.92 -7.78 -18.12
CA GLY A 102 14.60 -7.50 -18.70
C GLY A 102 13.69 -6.65 -17.81
N GLY A 103 14.15 -6.20 -16.65
CA GLY A 103 13.40 -5.29 -15.78
C GLY A 103 12.34 -5.97 -14.91
N GLU A 104 12.37 -7.28 -14.77
CA GLU A 104 11.51 -8.01 -13.84
C GLU A 104 11.98 -7.80 -12.39
N ILE A 105 11.02 -7.58 -11.50
CA ILE A 105 11.28 -7.24 -10.09
C ILE A 105 11.73 -8.46 -9.27
N GLY A 106 11.57 -9.69 -9.80
CA GLY A 106 11.88 -10.94 -9.08
C GLY A 106 11.12 -11.04 -7.75
N ASP A 107 11.81 -11.51 -6.71
CA ASP A 107 11.25 -11.70 -5.35
C ASP A 107 11.36 -10.43 -4.48
N ALA A 108 11.67 -9.24 -5.04
CA ALA A 108 11.99 -8.01 -4.31
C ALA A 108 10.87 -7.56 -3.37
N VAL A 109 9.61 -7.69 -3.78
CA VAL A 109 8.46 -7.29 -2.94
C VAL A 109 8.43 -8.10 -1.64
N TYR A 110 8.56 -9.42 -1.72
CA TYR A 110 8.62 -10.24 -0.51
C TYR A 110 9.87 -9.96 0.30
N GLN A 111 11.03 -9.79 -0.33
CA GLN A 111 12.28 -9.52 0.37
C GLN A 111 12.23 -8.22 1.17
N ALA A 112 11.53 -7.20 0.67
CA ALA A 112 11.30 -5.94 1.39
C ALA A 112 10.37 -6.09 2.60
N LEU A 113 9.44 -7.05 2.56
CA LEU A 113 8.37 -7.21 3.55
C LEU A 113 8.62 -8.35 4.56
N LYS A 114 9.58 -9.24 4.32
CA LYS A 114 9.74 -10.52 5.04
C LYS A 114 10.12 -10.39 6.51
N THR A 115 10.76 -9.29 6.90
CA THR A 115 11.26 -9.10 8.27
C THR A 115 10.21 -8.39 9.10
N MET A 116 9.73 -9.04 10.17
CA MET A 116 8.80 -8.42 11.12
C MET A 116 9.40 -7.15 11.73
N GLY A 117 8.57 -6.14 11.91
CA GLY A 117 9.00 -4.87 12.49
C GLY A 117 9.68 -3.91 11.50
N THR A 118 9.82 -4.29 10.23
CA THR A 118 10.35 -3.39 9.21
C THR A 118 9.38 -2.26 8.96
N ARG A 119 9.86 -1.01 9.08
CA ARG A 119 9.12 0.18 8.73
C ARG A 119 9.35 0.51 7.26
N LEU A 120 8.25 0.74 6.53
CA LEU A 120 8.30 1.15 5.13
C LEU A 120 7.07 2.00 4.79
N TRP A 121 7.08 2.58 3.60
CA TRP A 121 5.99 3.42 3.11
C TRP A 121 5.43 2.82 1.83
N ILE A 122 4.12 2.79 1.72
CA ILE A 122 3.40 2.23 0.57
C ILE A 122 2.50 3.31 0.01
N ALA A 123 2.73 3.73 -1.23
CA ALA A 123 1.80 4.57 -1.95
C ALA A 123 0.85 3.70 -2.77
N ARG A 124 -0.44 3.95 -2.63
CA ARG A 124 -1.51 3.36 -3.42
C ARG A 124 -2.11 4.43 -4.31
N ARG A 125 -2.06 4.23 -5.63
CA ARG A 125 -2.71 5.12 -6.58
C ARG A 125 -4.23 4.88 -6.58
N ASP A 126 -4.98 5.95 -6.55
CA ASP A 126 -6.45 5.94 -6.61
C ASP A 126 -6.91 6.70 -7.87
N THR A 127 -6.87 6.02 -9.01
CA THR A 127 -7.28 6.56 -10.31
C THR A 127 -7.93 5.47 -11.15
N SER A 128 -8.57 5.86 -12.26
CA SER A 128 -9.11 4.91 -13.25
C SER A 128 -8.05 4.30 -14.18
N LYS A 129 -6.79 4.74 -14.09
CA LYS A 129 -5.69 4.22 -14.93
C LYS A 129 -5.34 2.79 -14.57
N LYS A 130 -4.91 2.00 -15.56
CA LYS A 130 -4.42 0.64 -15.32
C LYS A 130 -3.16 0.64 -14.46
N SER A 131 -2.97 -0.39 -13.65
CA SER A 131 -1.77 -0.54 -12.79
C SER A 131 -0.45 -0.52 -13.55
N THR A 132 -0.46 -0.92 -14.83
CA THR A 132 0.71 -0.91 -15.72
C THR A 132 1.08 0.49 -16.24
N GLU A 133 0.16 1.46 -16.16
CA GLU A 133 0.44 2.83 -16.60
C GLU A 133 1.32 3.56 -15.58
N ALA A 134 2.21 4.42 -16.09
CA ALA A 134 3.12 5.20 -15.25
C ALA A 134 2.36 6.17 -14.34
N TRP A 135 3.00 6.56 -13.24
CA TRP A 135 2.57 7.68 -12.41
C TRP A 135 2.65 8.97 -13.22
N ALA A 136 1.65 9.81 -13.10
CA ALA A 136 1.59 11.08 -13.82
C ALA A 136 1.05 12.18 -12.92
N GLN A 137 1.38 13.43 -13.24
CA GLN A 137 0.84 14.60 -12.59
C GLN A 137 -0.69 14.55 -12.54
N GLY A 138 -1.27 14.88 -11.39
CA GLY A 138 -2.70 14.86 -11.14
C GLY A 138 -3.27 13.49 -10.73
N ASP A 139 -2.45 12.42 -10.67
CA ASP A 139 -2.89 11.15 -10.10
C ASP A 139 -3.09 11.30 -8.59
N GLU A 140 -4.25 10.89 -8.10
CA GLU A 140 -4.51 10.82 -6.67
C GLU A 140 -3.84 9.57 -6.06
N TYR A 141 -3.35 9.71 -4.84
CA TYR A 141 -2.75 8.60 -4.11
C TYR A 141 -2.97 8.71 -2.61
N GLU A 142 -2.89 7.57 -1.96
CA GLU A 142 -2.74 7.48 -0.50
C GLU A 142 -1.36 6.90 -0.17
N LEU A 143 -0.63 7.58 0.70
CA LEU A 143 0.66 7.15 1.23
C LEU A 143 0.47 6.65 2.65
N PHE A 144 0.87 5.41 2.91
CA PHE A 144 0.77 4.76 4.22
C PHE A 144 2.17 4.52 4.80
N GLU A 145 2.40 4.92 6.02
CA GLU A 145 3.52 4.45 6.83
C GLU A 145 3.08 3.16 7.53
N VAL A 146 3.80 2.07 7.30
CA VAL A 146 3.45 0.75 7.82
C VAL A 146 4.62 0.08 8.50
N VAL A 147 4.31 -0.79 9.45
CA VAL A 147 5.24 -1.74 10.07
C VAL A 147 4.77 -3.15 9.71
N THR A 148 5.70 -3.97 9.22
CA THR A 148 5.40 -5.34 8.78
C THR A 148 5.21 -6.29 9.94
N GLY A 149 4.21 -7.16 9.84
CA GLY A 149 4.06 -8.35 10.68
C GLY A 149 4.93 -9.51 10.18
N SER A 150 4.86 -10.63 10.89
CA SER A 150 5.52 -11.87 10.45
C SER A 150 4.81 -12.45 9.21
N PRO A 151 5.57 -12.86 8.18
CA PRO A 151 4.99 -13.59 7.04
C PRO A 151 4.41 -14.94 7.50
N GLN A 152 3.17 -15.20 7.09
CA GLN A 152 2.51 -16.46 7.39
C GLN A 152 2.82 -17.48 6.30
N GLN A 153 2.99 -18.74 6.70
CA GLN A 153 3.07 -19.84 5.75
C GLN A 153 1.66 -20.33 5.45
N VAL A 154 1.29 -20.29 4.17
CA VAL A 154 0.04 -20.87 3.70
C VAL A 154 0.37 -22.07 2.85
N GLU A 155 -0.14 -23.22 3.23
CA GLU A 155 -0.12 -24.44 2.43
C GLU A 155 -1.36 -24.44 1.53
N GLY A 156 -1.22 -24.84 0.28
CA GLY A 156 -2.32 -24.92 -0.68
C GLY A 156 -1.83 -25.08 -2.10
N GLU A 157 -2.77 -25.34 -2.98
CA GLU A 157 -2.51 -25.41 -4.42
C GLU A 157 -2.25 -24.02 -5.03
N GLY A 158 -1.42 -23.96 -6.08
CA GLY A 158 -1.15 -22.75 -6.83
C GLY A 158 0.19 -22.10 -6.53
N TYR A 159 0.27 -20.79 -6.71
CA TYR A 159 1.51 -20.04 -6.51
C TYR A 159 1.92 -19.95 -5.05
N ILE A 160 3.22 -20.07 -4.77
CA ILE A 160 3.76 -19.85 -3.42
C ILE A 160 3.56 -18.37 -3.08
N LYS A 161 2.87 -18.11 -1.99
CA LYS A 161 2.55 -16.78 -1.49
C LYS A 161 2.68 -16.70 0.03
N ARG A 162 2.86 -15.50 0.57
CA ARG A 162 3.04 -15.29 2.02
C ARG A 162 2.20 -14.12 2.49
N PRO A 163 1.07 -14.35 3.16
CA PRO A 163 0.29 -13.26 3.78
C PRO A 163 1.10 -12.55 4.86
N ILE A 164 1.04 -11.24 4.85
CA ILE A 164 1.72 -10.37 5.82
C ILE A 164 0.72 -9.31 6.27
N THR A 165 0.54 -9.19 7.59
CA THR A 165 -0.24 -8.08 8.17
C THR A 165 0.62 -6.82 8.15
N LEU A 166 0.01 -5.71 7.78
CA LEU A 166 0.62 -4.38 7.82
C LEU A 166 -0.02 -3.56 8.93
N TYR A 167 0.77 -3.11 9.87
CA TYR A 167 0.32 -2.23 10.94
C TYR A 167 0.51 -0.78 10.49
N VAL A 168 -0.58 -0.16 10.05
CA VAL A 168 -0.55 1.23 9.57
C VAL A 168 -0.34 2.18 10.73
N GLN A 169 0.67 3.04 10.64
CA GLN A 169 1.03 4.03 11.64
C GLN A 169 0.48 5.41 11.31
N ARG A 170 0.54 5.77 10.03
CA ARG A 170 0.08 7.07 9.50
C ARG A 170 -0.39 6.89 8.06
N ALA A 171 -1.25 7.79 7.62
CA ALA A 171 -1.69 7.88 6.24
C ALA A 171 -1.78 9.35 5.79
N TRP A 172 -1.49 9.58 4.52
CA TRP A 172 -1.60 10.88 3.87
C TRP A 172 -2.31 10.70 2.53
N ALA A 173 -3.33 11.48 2.27
CA ALA A 173 -3.93 11.60 0.95
C ALA A 173 -3.22 12.71 0.18
N GLY A 174 -2.88 12.49 -1.08
CA GLY A 174 -2.13 13.42 -1.90
C GLY A 174 -2.46 13.34 -3.37
N VAL A 175 -1.89 14.29 -4.12
CA VAL A 175 -1.98 14.36 -5.58
C VAL A 175 -0.57 14.49 -6.13
N VAL A 176 -0.24 13.73 -7.17
CA VAL A 176 1.07 13.78 -7.80
C VAL A 176 1.33 15.18 -8.38
N ALA A 177 2.39 15.81 -7.90
CA ALA A 177 2.81 17.13 -8.35
C ALA A 177 3.50 17.10 -9.73
N ALA A 178 3.76 18.29 -10.26
CA ALA A 178 4.49 18.49 -11.50
C ALA A 178 5.96 18.05 -11.38
#